data_fc0bda7aa3b410419f6ae21fb4f6adde
#
_entry.id   fc0bda7aa3b410419f6ae21fb4f6adde
#
_cell.length_a   1.000
_cell.length_b   1.000
_cell.length_c   1.000
_cell.angle_alpha   90.00
_cell.angle_beta   90.00
_cell.angle_gamma   90.00
#
_symmetry.space_group_name_H-M   'P 1'
#
loop_
_entity.id
_entity.type
_entity.pdbx_description
1 polymer ?
#
loop_
_entity_poly.entity_id
_entity_poly.type
_entity_poly.pdbx_seq_one_letter_code
_entity_poly.pdbx_strand_id
1 'polypeptide(L)'
;MGLFDLFKGKPRNPSGDGGEKKSNAAAKYAEAAGSKRAQAYDRQEAIHELCKMKSADAVEALLRRFTFAIDPSITDQEEKEAVFEGIVEAGREAIEPVRAFAAKAESLGPPIRILKAILSEDELIEELLVWLKRWDTEYAKFIDPKLQILQELEAHEHPSIREAVDPFLQDSNETARFNAVAATFKQKDRDAIPSLLTLLLDEESVRVRAKIADGFVALQWEIPEEQRDAVRKVLPPAYTVDGSGLVTKRG
;
A
#
# COMPACT_ATOMS: atom_id res chain seq x y z
N MET A 1 -25.28 -63.82 -27.08
CA MET A 1 -24.50 -62.69 -27.44
C MET A 1 -25.38 -61.45 -27.29
N GLY A 2 -25.23 -60.77 -26.20
CA GLY A 2 -26.17 -59.77 -25.68
C GLY A 2 -25.93 -58.36 -26.24
N LEU A 3 -27.05 -57.79 -26.60
CA LEU A 3 -27.23 -56.43 -27.13
C LEU A 3 -27.49 -55.51 -25.94
N PHE A 4 -26.45 -55.22 -25.12
CA PHE A 4 -26.57 -54.29 -23.97
C PHE A 4 -25.24 -53.59 -23.67
N ASP A 5 -24.78 -52.67 -24.57
CA ASP A 5 -23.64 -51.78 -24.24
C ASP A 5 -23.67 -50.43 -25.00
N LEU A 6 -24.84 -49.75 -24.96
CA LEU A 6 -24.99 -48.47 -25.70
C LEU A 6 -25.69 -47.38 -24.91
N PHE A 7 -25.46 -47.28 -23.59
CA PHE A 7 -25.86 -46.10 -22.80
C PHE A 7 -24.93 -45.89 -21.60
N LYS A 8 -23.66 -45.51 -21.86
CA LYS A 8 -22.87 -44.78 -20.86
C LYS A 8 -22.85 -43.30 -21.22
N GLY A 9 -23.83 -42.57 -20.73
CA GLY A 9 -23.83 -41.14 -20.73
C GLY A 9 -22.65 -40.62 -19.91
N LYS A 10 -21.79 -39.79 -20.52
CA LYS A 10 -20.78 -39.02 -19.80
C LYS A 10 -21.46 -38.13 -18.74
N PRO A 11 -20.95 -38.07 -17.52
CA PRO A 11 -21.45 -37.09 -16.54
C PRO A 11 -21.14 -35.67 -17.07
N ARG A 12 -22.17 -34.86 -17.27
CA ARG A 12 -22.05 -33.42 -17.51
C ARG A 12 -21.57 -32.78 -16.21
N ASN A 13 -20.37 -32.19 -16.25
CA ASN A 13 -19.88 -31.32 -15.22
C ASN A 13 -20.66 -29.97 -15.30
N PRO A 14 -21.40 -29.54 -14.26
CA PRO A 14 -22.23 -28.34 -14.34
C PRO A 14 -21.51 -27.03 -13.98
N SER A 15 -20.17 -26.98 -14.00
CA SER A 15 -19.40 -25.82 -13.51
C SER A 15 -18.62 -25.03 -14.56
N GLY A 16 -18.78 -25.24 -15.86
CA GLY A 16 -17.97 -24.60 -16.91
C GLY A 16 -18.60 -23.45 -17.70
N ASP A 17 -19.91 -23.35 -17.77
CA ASP A 17 -20.58 -22.47 -18.77
C ASP A 17 -20.82 -21.01 -18.28
N GLY A 18 -20.82 -20.77 -16.98
CA GLY A 18 -21.04 -19.40 -16.42
C GLY A 18 -19.79 -18.52 -16.38
N GLY A 19 -18.62 -19.14 -16.23
CA GLY A 19 -17.33 -18.42 -16.15
C GLY A 19 -16.87 -17.92 -17.53
N GLU A 20 -16.93 -18.77 -18.55
CA GLU A 20 -16.53 -18.40 -19.91
C GLU A 20 -17.39 -17.28 -20.52
N LYS A 21 -18.70 -17.27 -20.24
CA LYS A 21 -19.60 -16.20 -20.70
C LYS A 21 -19.33 -14.85 -20.05
N LYS A 22 -18.98 -14.85 -18.74
CA LYS A 22 -18.63 -13.61 -18.01
C LYS A 22 -17.27 -13.05 -18.45
N SER A 23 -16.27 -13.89 -18.68
CA SER A 23 -14.95 -13.50 -19.18
C SER A 23 -15.05 -12.86 -20.57
N ASN A 24 -15.82 -13.45 -21.50
CA ASN A 24 -16.09 -12.89 -22.81
C ASN A 24 -16.83 -11.53 -22.75
N ALA A 25 -17.72 -11.34 -21.76
CA ALA A 25 -18.45 -10.10 -21.58
C ALA A 25 -17.52 -8.96 -21.08
N ALA A 26 -16.64 -9.24 -20.12
CA ALA A 26 -15.66 -8.26 -19.65
C ALA A 26 -14.67 -7.87 -20.75
N ALA A 27 -14.19 -8.82 -21.54
CA ALA A 27 -13.27 -8.59 -22.65
C ALA A 27 -13.80 -7.58 -23.68
N LYS A 28 -15.11 -7.55 -23.92
CA LYS A 28 -15.76 -6.62 -24.85
C LYS A 28 -15.54 -5.14 -24.47
N TYR A 29 -15.53 -4.85 -23.16
CA TYR A 29 -15.43 -3.47 -22.66
C TYR A 29 -14.01 -3.12 -22.18
N ALA A 30 -13.15 -4.12 -21.95
CA ALA A 30 -11.82 -3.95 -21.37
C ALA A 30 -10.93 -3.02 -22.19
N GLU A 31 -11.01 -3.08 -23.53
CA GLU A 31 -10.21 -2.24 -24.41
C GLU A 31 -10.62 -0.76 -24.31
N ALA A 32 -11.93 -0.47 -24.37
CA ALA A 32 -12.42 0.89 -24.28
C ALA A 32 -12.16 1.51 -22.91
N ALA A 33 -12.45 0.79 -21.81
CA ALA A 33 -12.23 1.27 -20.44
C ALA A 33 -10.74 1.54 -20.14
N GLY A 34 -9.83 0.71 -20.66
CA GLY A 34 -8.39 0.78 -20.44
C GLY A 34 -7.62 1.62 -21.47
N SER A 35 -8.28 2.33 -22.37
CA SER A 35 -7.63 3.08 -23.46
C SER A 35 -7.73 4.59 -23.28
N LYS A 36 -6.57 5.25 -23.16
CA LYS A 36 -6.49 6.72 -23.21
C LYS A 36 -7.06 7.31 -24.50
N ARG A 37 -7.06 6.55 -25.61
CA ARG A 37 -7.47 6.99 -26.95
C ARG A 37 -8.95 6.78 -27.24
N ALA A 38 -9.65 6.00 -26.39
CA ALA A 38 -11.10 5.82 -26.54
C ALA A 38 -11.84 7.15 -26.38
N GLN A 39 -12.95 7.30 -27.11
CA GLN A 39 -13.83 8.45 -26.90
C GLN A 39 -14.37 8.44 -25.48
N ALA A 40 -14.59 9.62 -24.91
CA ALA A 40 -15.05 9.73 -23.51
C ALA A 40 -16.35 8.96 -23.28
N TYR A 41 -17.31 9.07 -24.18
CA TYR A 41 -18.58 8.34 -24.08
C TYR A 41 -18.38 6.81 -24.07
N ASP A 42 -17.59 6.27 -25.01
CA ASP A 42 -17.36 4.84 -25.13
C ASP A 42 -16.64 4.30 -23.89
N ARG A 43 -15.69 5.08 -23.33
CA ARG A 43 -14.96 4.71 -22.12
C ARG A 43 -15.86 4.71 -20.90
N GLN A 44 -16.70 5.73 -20.73
CA GLN A 44 -17.65 5.83 -19.63
C GLN A 44 -18.71 4.71 -19.68
N GLU A 45 -19.24 4.41 -20.87
CA GLU A 45 -20.15 3.26 -21.05
C GLU A 45 -19.46 1.95 -20.69
N ALA A 46 -18.23 1.75 -21.15
CA ALA A 46 -17.46 0.54 -20.85
C ALA A 46 -17.19 0.39 -19.33
N ILE A 47 -16.80 1.47 -18.65
CA ILE A 47 -16.63 1.48 -17.19
C ILE A 47 -17.94 1.10 -16.50
N HIS A 48 -19.05 1.72 -16.89
CA HIS A 48 -20.36 1.44 -16.29
C HIS A 48 -20.78 -0.02 -16.46
N GLU A 49 -20.61 -0.61 -17.64
CA GLU A 49 -20.94 -2.01 -17.88
C GLU A 49 -20.03 -2.97 -17.13
N LEU A 50 -18.73 -2.68 -17.02
CA LEU A 50 -17.79 -3.47 -16.20
C LEU A 50 -18.14 -3.43 -14.71
N CYS A 51 -18.50 -2.26 -14.18
CA CYS A 51 -18.92 -2.12 -12.77
C CYS A 51 -20.12 -2.99 -12.42
N LYS A 52 -21.10 -3.15 -13.33
CA LYS A 52 -22.26 -4.02 -13.13
C LYS A 52 -21.91 -5.50 -13.01
N MET A 53 -20.79 -5.94 -13.57
CA MET A 53 -20.43 -7.38 -13.63
C MET A 53 -19.94 -7.91 -12.29
N LYS A 54 -19.31 -7.07 -11.47
CA LYS A 54 -18.78 -7.41 -10.13
C LYS A 54 -17.97 -8.72 -10.11
N SER A 55 -17.20 -8.97 -11.16
CA SER A 55 -16.36 -10.16 -11.33
C SER A 55 -14.89 -9.82 -11.36
N ALA A 56 -14.02 -10.78 -11.05
CA ALA A 56 -12.57 -10.62 -11.08
C ALA A 56 -12.06 -10.11 -12.44
N ASP A 57 -12.57 -10.64 -13.55
CA ASP A 57 -12.20 -10.23 -14.91
C ASP A 57 -12.58 -8.77 -15.19
N ALA A 58 -13.75 -8.33 -14.71
CA ALA A 58 -14.20 -6.95 -14.85
C ALA A 58 -13.34 -6.00 -14.01
N VAL A 59 -12.98 -6.41 -12.78
CA VAL A 59 -12.07 -5.65 -11.91
C VAL A 59 -10.70 -5.49 -12.55
N GLU A 60 -10.14 -6.56 -13.13
CA GLU A 60 -8.86 -6.50 -13.86
C GLU A 60 -8.92 -5.48 -15.02
N ALA A 61 -10.03 -5.47 -15.76
CA ALA A 61 -10.24 -4.51 -16.83
C ALA A 61 -10.34 -3.06 -16.31
N LEU A 62 -11.09 -2.83 -15.23
CA LEU A 62 -11.27 -1.53 -14.59
C LEU A 62 -9.97 -0.96 -14.03
N LEU A 63 -9.11 -1.77 -13.42
CA LEU A 63 -7.83 -1.34 -12.85
C LEU A 63 -6.91 -0.66 -13.87
N ARG A 64 -7.03 -1.02 -15.16
CA ARG A 64 -6.25 -0.36 -16.23
C ARG A 64 -6.54 1.13 -16.34
N ARG A 65 -7.72 1.60 -15.91
CA ARG A 65 -8.06 3.03 -15.92
C ARG A 65 -7.14 3.87 -15.05
N PHE A 66 -6.54 3.31 -14.02
CA PHE A 66 -5.59 4.01 -13.15
C PHE A 66 -4.20 4.21 -13.77
N THR A 67 -3.90 3.58 -14.90
CA THR A 67 -2.56 3.65 -15.52
C THR A 67 -2.34 4.87 -16.42
N PHE A 68 -3.35 5.71 -16.65
CA PHE A 68 -3.23 6.91 -17.47
C PHE A 68 -4.10 8.06 -16.95
N ALA A 69 -3.78 9.27 -17.40
CA ALA A 69 -4.57 10.47 -17.16
C ALA A 69 -5.11 11.02 -18.49
N ILE A 70 -6.27 11.66 -18.42
CA ILE A 70 -6.93 12.32 -19.55
C ILE A 70 -7.26 13.78 -19.22
N ASP A 71 -7.54 14.57 -20.25
CA ASP A 71 -8.05 15.93 -20.12
C ASP A 71 -9.56 15.97 -20.50
N PRO A 72 -10.35 16.80 -19.81
CA PRO A 72 -9.98 17.61 -18.66
C PRO A 72 -9.81 16.78 -17.39
N SER A 73 -9.06 17.30 -16.41
CA SER A 73 -8.78 16.61 -15.14
C SER A 73 -10.04 16.25 -14.32
N ILE A 74 -11.12 17.02 -14.47
CA ILE A 74 -12.41 16.71 -13.82
C ILE A 74 -12.94 15.37 -14.33
N THR A 75 -12.99 15.17 -15.65
CA THR A 75 -13.44 13.91 -16.25
C THR A 75 -12.52 12.74 -15.86
N ASP A 76 -11.20 13.00 -15.76
CA ASP A 76 -10.24 11.99 -15.28
C ASP A 76 -10.56 11.51 -13.87
N GLN A 77 -10.86 12.46 -12.98
CA GLN A 77 -11.20 12.16 -11.59
C GLN A 77 -12.55 11.45 -11.46
N GLU A 78 -13.57 11.93 -12.19
CA GLU A 78 -14.91 11.32 -12.20
C GLU A 78 -14.86 9.86 -12.65
N GLU A 79 -14.14 9.57 -13.75
CA GLU A 79 -14.00 8.20 -14.23
C GLU A 79 -13.22 7.31 -13.25
N LYS A 80 -12.14 7.81 -12.67
CA LYS A 80 -11.37 7.06 -11.65
C LYS A 80 -12.17 6.81 -10.37
N GLU A 81 -13.03 7.75 -9.99
CA GLU A 81 -13.92 7.56 -8.84
C GLU A 81 -15.00 6.51 -9.14
N ALA A 82 -15.63 6.57 -10.31
CA ALA A 82 -16.59 5.55 -10.73
C ALA A 82 -15.95 4.14 -10.79
N VAL A 83 -14.72 4.05 -11.27
CA VAL A 83 -13.94 2.80 -11.27
C VAL A 83 -13.68 2.32 -9.85
N PHE A 84 -13.25 3.21 -8.95
CA PHE A 84 -13.02 2.88 -7.54
C PHE A 84 -14.29 2.33 -6.90
N GLU A 85 -15.41 3.03 -7.01
CA GLU A 85 -16.69 2.60 -6.46
C GLU A 85 -17.13 1.24 -7.01
N GLY A 86 -17.04 1.05 -8.34
CA GLY A 86 -17.39 -0.23 -8.99
C GLY A 86 -16.52 -1.40 -8.53
N ILE A 87 -15.23 -1.17 -8.30
CA ILE A 87 -14.32 -2.20 -7.77
C ILE A 87 -14.65 -2.52 -6.29
N VAL A 88 -14.91 -1.50 -5.48
CA VAL A 88 -15.30 -1.69 -4.07
C VAL A 88 -16.62 -2.45 -3.97
N GLU A 89 -17.59 -2.17 -4.86
CA GLU A 89 -18.84 -2.93 -4.93
C GLU A 89 -18.68 -4.40 -5.35
N ALA A 90 -17.60 -4.75 -6.03
CA ALA A 90 -17.27 -6.16 -6.32
C ALA A 90 -16.79 -6.91 -5.05
N GLY A 91 -16.42 -6.18 -4.00
CA GLY A 91 -16.05 -6.74 -2.71
C GLY A 91 -14.84 -7.67 -2.81
N ARG A 92 -14.90 -8.83 -2.18
CA ARG A 92 -13.76 -9.76 -2.10
C ARG A 92 -13.31 -10.33 -3.46
N GLU A 93 -14.15 -10.29 -4.49
CA GLU A 93 -13.77 -10.67 -5.87
C GLU A 93 -12.68 -9.75 -6.44
N ALA A 94 -12.52 -8.54 -5.87
CA ALA A 94 -11.50 -7.58 -6.31
C ALA A 94 -10.10 -7.87 -5.74
N ILE A 95 -9.96 -8.66 -4.67
CA ILE A 95 -8.70 -8.78 -3.93
C ILE A 95 -7.58 -9.32 -4.84
N GLU A 96 -7.79 -10.45 -5.50
CA GLU A 96 -6.75 -11.04 -6.35
C GLU A 96 -6.38 -10.18 -7.58
N PRO A 97 -7.35 -9.60 -8.33
CA PRO A 97 -7.02 -8.64 -9.38
C PRO A 97 -6.23 -7.42 -8.88
N VAL A 98 -6.59 -6.86 -7.71
CA VAL A 98 -5.87 -5.73 -7.12
C VAL A 98 -4.46 -6.12 -6.71
N ARG A 99 -4.24 -7.30 -6.12
CA ARG A 99 -2.90 -7.85 -5.83
C ARG A 99 -2.04 -7.99 -7.07
N ALA A 100 -2.61 -8.57 -8.13
CA ALA A 100 -1.92 -8.76 -9.40
C ALA A 100 -1.55 -7.42 -10.06
N PHE A 101 -2.43 -6.42 -9.96
CA PHE A 101 -2.18 -5.06 -10.43
C PHE A 101 -1.08 -4.38 -9.60
N ALA A 102 -1.18 -4.39 -8.27
CA ALA A 102 -0.21 -3.79 -7.36
C ALA A 102 1.22 -4.34 -7.54
N ALA A 103 1.34 -5.62 -7.91
CA ALA A 103 2.64 -6.25 -8.16
C ALA A 103 3.44 -5.60 -9.31
N LYS A 104 2.79 -4.85 -10.21
CA LYS A 104 3.37 -4.23 -11.41
C LYS A 104 3.14 -2.73 -11.48
N ALA A 105 2.39 -2.17 -10.54
CA ALA A 105 2.00 -0.76 -10.55
C ALA A 105 3.18 0.14 -10.17
N GLU A 106 3.31 1.26 -10.86
CA GLU A 106 4.26 2.34 -10.52
C GLU A 106 3.78 3.14 -9.28
N SER A 107 2.49 3.10 -8.99
CA SER A 107 1.88 3.72 -7.81
C SER A 107 0.90 2.77 -7.14
N LEU A 108 0.99 2.65 -5.82
CA LEU A 108 0.11 1.85 -4.98
C LEU A 108 -1.06 2.65 -4.38
N GLY A 109 -1.16 3.95 -4.66
CA GLY A 109 -2.26 4.77 -4.15
C GLY A 109 -3.64 4.17 -4.44
N PRO A 110 -4.01 3.88 -5.71
CA PRO A 110 -5.28 3.24 -6.02
C PRO A 110 -5.45 1.85 -5.39
N PRO A 111 -4.49 0.90 -5.51
CA PRO A 111 -4.58 -0.41 -4.85
C PRO A 111 -4.80 -0.32 -3.34
N ILE A 112 -4.02 0.50 -2.64
CA ILE A 112 -4.15 0.68 -1.18
C ILE A 112 -5.54 1.23 -0.84
N ARG A 113 -6.00 2.26 -1.55
CA ARG A 113 -7.32 2.86 -1.34
C ARG A 113 -8.45 1.83 -1.51
N ILE A 114 -8.35 0.98 -2.54
CA ILE A 114 -9.35 -0.07 -2.81
C ILE A 114 -9.33 -1.11 -1.70
N LEU A 115 -8.17 -1.66 -1.35
CA LEU A 115 -8.07 -2.69 -0.31
C LEU A 115 -8.51 -2.16 1.04
N LYS A 116 -8.21 -0.90 1.37
CA LYS A 116 -8.65 -0.22 2.59
C LYS A 116 -10.18 -0.13 2.71
N ALA A 117 -10.89 -0.08 1.57
CA ALA A 117 -12.37 -0.07 1.56
C ALA A 117 -13.01 -1.47 1.64
N ILE A 118 -12.23 -2.54 1.34
CA ILE A 118 -12.77 -3.91 1.24
C ILE A 118 -12.33 -4.80 2.40
N LEU A 119 -11.10 -4.61 2.89
CA LEU A 119 -10.48 -5.43 3.92
C LEU A 119 -10.71 -4.87 5.32
N SER A 120 -10.63 -5.73 6.33
CA SER A 120 -10.43 -5.29 7.72
C SER A 120 -9.05 -4.65 7.87
N GLU A 121 -8.85 -3.92 8.97
CA GLU A 121 -7.56 -3.29 9.26
C GLU A 121 -6.43 -4.32 9.33
N ASP A 122 -6.64 -5.43 10.03
CA ASP A 122 -5.62 -6.48 10.15
C ASP A 122 -5.28 -7.11 8.79
N GLU A 123 -6.29 -7.43 7.96
CA GLU A 123 -6.07 -7.95 6.60
C GLU A 123 -5.29 -6.94 5.72
N LEU A 124 -5.60 -5.65 5.83
CA LEU A 124 -4.88 -4.60 5.10
C LEU A 124 -3.41 -4.53 5.53
N ILE A 125 -3.16 -4.53 6.84
CA ILE A 125 -1.79 -4.50 7.38
C ILE A 125 -1.01 -5.72 6.90
N GLU A 126 -1.57 -6.92 6.99
CA GLU A 126 -0.93 -8.15 6.48
C GLU A 126 -0.55 -8.00 5.00
N GLU A 127 -1.43 -7.45 4.18
CA GLU A 127 -1.18 -7.23 2.75
C GLU A 127 -0.04 -6.21 2.52
N LEU A 128 -0.06 -5.09 3.23
CA LEU A 128 1.00 -4.08 3.16
C LEU A 128 2.36 -4.65 3.56
N LEU A 129 2.40 -5.49 4.61
CA LEU A 129 3.63 -6.16 5.03
C LEU A 129 4.14 -7.18 4.00
N VAL A 130 3.24 -7.91 3.32
CA VAL A 130 3.61 -8.78 2.19
C VAL A 130 4.21 -7.96 1.04
N TRP A 131 3.65 -6.79 0.75
CA TRP A 131 4.17 -5.91 -0.30
C TRP A 131 5.51 -5.28 0.11
N LEU A 132 5.66 -4.87 1.38
CA LEU A 132 6.90 -4.28 1.91
C LEU A 132 8.08 -5.25 1.82
N LYS A 133 7.87 -6.55 2.07
CA LYS A 133 8.91 -7.60 1.98
C LYS A 133 9.57 -7.74 0.59
N ARG A 134 9.00 -7.13 -0.46
CA ARG A 134 9.58 -7.12 -1.81
C ARG A 134 10.66 -6.06 -1.98
N TRP A 135 10.80 -5.17 -1.02
CA TRP A 135 11.74 -4.06 -1.04
C TRP A 135 12.89 -4.30 -0.07
N ASP A 136 14.09 -3.96 -0.51
CA ASP A 136 15.27 -3.84 0.31
C ASP A 136 15.54 -2.37 0.68
N THR A 137 16.65 -2.13 1.37
CA THR A 137 17.09 -0.80 1.82
C THR A 137 18.10 -0.15 0.88
N GLU A 138 18.45 -0.84 -0.20
CA GLU A 138 19.41 -0.37 -1.18
C GLU A 138 18.82 0.70 -2.09
N TYR A 139 19.71 1.41 -2.79
CA TYR A 139 19.29 2.43 -3.73
C TYR A 139 18.54 1.81 -4.91
N ALA A 140 17.33 2.31 -5.17
CA ALA A 140 16.58 2.03 -6.37
C ALA A 140 16.03 3.34 -6.96
N LYS A 141 15.94 3.39 -8.30
CA LYS A 141 15.52 4.61 -9.01
C LYS A 141 14.03 4.91 -8.81
N PHE A 142 13.20 3.90 -8.74
CA PHE A 142 11.74 4.01 -8.63
C PHE A 142 11.28 3.29 -7.35
N ILE A 143 11.03 4.05 -6.31
CA ILE A 143 10.69 3.55 -4.98
C ILE A 143 9.34 4.07 -4.46
N ASP A 144 8.57 4.75 -5.31
CA ASP A 144 7.27 5.31 -4.91
C ASP A 144 6.36 4.27 -4.24
N PRO A 145 6.25 3.02 -4.73
CA PRO A 145 5.49 1.99 -4.04
C PRO A 145 6.00 1.70 -2.62
N LYS A 146 7.32 1.62 -2.40
CA LYS A 146 7.92 1.44 -1.08
C LYS A 146 7.55 2.59 -0.14
N LEU A 147 7.67 3.83 -0.61
CA LEU A 147 7.34 5.01 0.17
C LEU A 147 5.85 5.05 0.54
N GLN A 148 4.97 4.69 -0.39
CA GLN A 148 3.52 4.64 -0.16
C GLN A 148 3.13 3.57 0.86
N ILE A 149 3.78 2.40 0.85
CA ILE A 149 3.56 1.36 1.87
C ILE A 149 3.99 1.86 3.25
N LEU A 150 5.22 2.39 3.38
CA LEU A 150 5.73 2.91 4.64
C LEU A 150 4.85 4.05 5.18
N GLN A 151 4.38 4.93 4.31
CA GLN A 151 3.48 6.02 4.68
C GLN A 151 2.11 5.51 5.15
N GLU A 152 1.54 4.50 4.51
CA GLU A 152 0.27 3.92 4.96
C GLU A 152 0.43 3.23 6.32
N LEU A 153 1.54 2.51 6.55
CA LEU A 153 1.82 1.85 7.83
C LEU A 153 1.96 2.83 9.01
N GLU A 154 2.35 4.09 8.76
CA GLU A 154 2.35 5.16 9.78
C GLU A 154 0.95 5.40 10.38
N ALA A 155 -0.12 5.13 9.65
CA ALA A 155 -1.48 5.35 10.12
C ALA A 155 -1.99 4.27 11.09
N HIS A 156 -1.33 3.11 11.16
CA HIS A 156 -1.81 1.90 11.84
C HIS A 156 -1.00 1.55 13.09
N GLU A 157 -1.66 0.94 14.10
CA GLU A 157 -1.01 0.32 15.25
C GLU A 157 -1.22 -1.20 15.16
N HIS A 158 -0.13 -1.97 14.98
CA HIS A 158 -0.19 -3.43 14.92
C HIS A 158 1.17 -4.04 15.28
N PRO A 159 1.22 -5.12 16.10
CA PRO A 159 2.48 -5.68 16.62
C PRO A 159 3.52 -6.05 15.54
N SER A 160 3.06 -6.48 14.36
CA SER A 160 3.93 -6.90 13.26
C SER A 160 4.58 -5.73 12.49
N ILE A 161 4.13 -4.48 12.69
CA ILE A 161 4.64 -3.33 11.92
C ILE A 161 6.06 -2.98 12.36
N ARG A 162 6.33 -2.91 13.67
CA ARG A 162 7.64 -2.49 14.18
C ARG A 162 8.78 -3.30 13.56
N GLU A 163 8.71 -4.63 13.65
CA GLU A 163 9.77 -5.50 13.12
C GLU A 163 9.93 -5.39 11.60
N ALA A 164 8.81 -5.19 10.89
CA ALA A 164 8.82 -5.08 9.43
C ALA A 164 9.42 -3.77 8.94
N VAL A 165 9.25 -2.66 9.69
CA VAL A 165 9.78 -1.35 9.28
C VAL A 165 11.17 -1.06 9.82
N ASP A 166 11.65 -1.80 10.84
CA ASP A 166 12.95 -1.59 11.47
C ASP A 166 14.13 -1.58 10.46
N PRO A 167 14.24 -2.49 9.48
CA PRO A 167 15.30 -2.42 8.47
C PRO A 167 15.32 -1.10 7.69
N PHE A 168 14.16 -0.49 7.44
CA PHE A 168 14.03 0.75 6.66
C PHE A 168 14.45 2.01 7.43
N LEU A 169 14.76 1.90 8.72
CA LEU A 169 15.48 2.94 9.46
C LEU A 169 16.90 3.15 8.91
N GLN A 170 17.47 2.16 8.20
CA GLN A 170 18.77 2.24 7.55
C GLN A 170 18.65 2.33 6.01
N ASP A 171 17.49 2.68 5.48
CA ASP A 171 17.28 2.80 4.03
C ASP A 171 18.18 3.88 3.43
N SER A 172 18.70 3.63 2.23
CA SER A 172 19.50 4.62 1.49
C SER A 172 18.73 5.90 1.17
N ASN A 173 17.39 5.83 1.08
CA ASN A 173 16.53 6.98 0.79
C ASN A 173 16.05 7.67 2.06
N GLU A 174 16.27 8.98 2.16
CA GLU A 174 15.87 9.82 3.29
C GLU A 174 14.36 9.75 3.60
N THR A 175 13.51 9.77 2.57
CA THR A 175 12.06 9.73 2.77
C THR A 175 11.60 8.38 3.29
N ALA A 176 12.25 7.27 2.87
CA ALA A 176 11.98 5.95 3.41
C ALA A 176 12.34 5.89 4.91
N ARG A 177 13.53 6.41 5.31
CA ARG A 177 13.92 6.51 6.73
C ARG A 177 12.93 7.35 7.53
N PHE A 178 12.52 8.51 6.99
CA PHE A 178 11.54 9.38 7.64
C PHE A 178 10.20 8.68 7.89
N ASN A 179 9.65 7.99 6.89
CA ASN A 179 8.40 7.26 7.01
C ASN A 179 8.55 6.04 7.96
N ALA A 180 9.69 5.33 7.90
CA ALA A 180 9.98 4.24 8.83
C ALA A 180 10.03 4.72 10.28
N VAL A 181 10.68 5.87 10.57
CA VAL A 181 10.67 6.52 11.90
C VAL A 181 9.26 6.82 12.35
N ALA A 182 8.42 7.38 11.47
CA ALA A 182 7.04 7.71 11.80
C ALA A 182 6.22 6.45 12.13
N ALA A 183 6.31 5.41 11.28
CA ALA A 183 5.64 4.13 11.52
C ALA A 183 6.14 3.44 12.81
N THR A 184 7.44 3.53 13.12
CA THR A 184 8.02 2.98 14.36
C THR A 184 7.45 3.66 15.60
N PHE A 185 7.45 5.00 15.65
CA PHE A 185 6.89 5.72 16.81
C PHE A 185 5.38 5.51 16.97
N LYS A 186 4.65 5.29 15.88
CA LYS A 186 3.22 4.97 15.93
C LYS A 186 2.95 3.71 16.74
N GLN A 187 3.88 2.73 16.73
CA GLN A 187 3.71 1.48 17.49
C GLN A 187 3.90 1.65 19.00
N LYS A 188 4.52 2.75 19.45
CA LYS A 188 4.78 3.03 20.88
C LYS A 188 5.56 1.92 21.60
N ASP A 189 6.30 1.12 20.86
CA ASP A 189 7.11 0.01 21.37
C ASP A 189 8.52 0.49 21.73
N ARG A 190 8.87 0.42 23.02
CA ARG A 190 10.17 0.87 23.53
C ARG A 190 11.36 0.03 23.05
N ASP A 191 11.11 -1.17 22.56
CA ASP A 191 12.17 -2.02 21.98
C ASP A 191 12.77 -1.43 20.69
N ALA A 192 12.12 -0.41 20.10
CA ALA A 192 12.65 0.36 18.99
C ALA A 192 13.71 1.42 19.40
N ILE A 193 13.86 1.75 20.69
CA ILE A 193 14.78 2.81 21.14
C ILE A 193 16.21 2.61 20.62
N PRO A 194 16.82 1.41 20.72
CA PRO A 194 18.20 1.20 20.24
C PRO A 194 18.37 1.49 18.75
N SER A 195 17.46 0.99 17.90
CA SER A 195 17.50 1.23 16.44
C SER A 195 17.31 2.70 16.10
N LEU A 196 16.38 3.40 16.77
CA LEU A 196 16.14 4.83 16.60
C LEU A 196 17.34 5.68 17.03
N LEU A 197 18.03 5.32 18.11
CA LEU A 197 19.24 6.02 18.58
C LEU A 197 20.42 5.77 17.65
N THR A 198 20.57 4.54 17.13
CA THR A 198 21.58 4.23 16.11
C THR A 198 21.37 5.13 14.89
N LEU A 199 20.14 5.19 14.35
CA LEU A 199 19.83 6.09 13.25
C LEU A 199 20.10 7.56 13.61
N LEU A 200 19.67 8.04 14.78
CA LEU A 200 19.84 9.44 15.18
C LEU A 200 21.31 9.87 15.21
N LEU A 201 22.20 8.97 15.65
CA LEU A 201 23.63 9.26 15.76
C LEU A 201 24.33 9.31 14.41
N ASP A 202 23.89 8.51 13.44
CA ASP A 202 24.50 8.39 12.11
C ASP A 202 23.79 9.24 11.03
N GLU A 203 22.60 9.76 11.34
CA GLU A 203 21.76 10.48 10.37
C GLU A 203 22.31 11.88 10.04
N GLU A 204 22.35 12.22 8.75
CA GLU A 204 22.76 13.54 8.27
C GLU A 204 21.57 14.49 8.06
N SER A 205 20.38 13.95 7.76
CA SER A 205 19.18 14.75 7.51
C SER A 205 18.64 15.39 8.79
N VAL A 206 18.63 16.70 8.82
CA VAL A 206 18.01 17.48 9.91
C VAL A 206 16.52 17.14 10.06
N ARG A 207 15.85 16.85 8.95
CA ARG A 207 14.43 16.50 8.93
C ARG A 207 14.18 15.16 9.62
N VAL A 208 14.99 14.13 9.36
CA VAL A 208 14.88 12.83 10.02
C VAL A 208 15.26 12.93 11.50
N ARG A 209 16.37 13.63 11.83
CA ARG A 209 16.73 13.88 13.24
C ARG A 209 15.61 14.59 14.01
N ALA A 210 14.96 15.59 13.40
CA ALA A 210 13.85 16.28 14.02
C ALA A 210 12.64 15.37 14.24
N LYS A 211 12.31 14.48 13.27
CA LYS A 211 11.24 13.51 13.40
C LYS A 211 11.50 12.54 14.55
N ILE A 212 12.76 12.07 14.71
CA ILE A 212 13.15 11.22 15.84
C ILE A 212 13.01 11.98 17.16
N ALA A 213 13.53 13.22 17.23
CA ALA A 213 13.43 14.04 18.44
C ALA A 213 11.95 14.31 18.83
N ASP A 214 11.08 14.63 17.87
CA ASP A 214 9.65 14.82 18.10
C ASP A 214 8.99 13.55 18.65
N GLY A 215 9.37 12.37 18.17
CA GLY A 215 8.86 11.09 18.67
C GLY A 215 9.26 10.85 20.13
N PHE A 216 10.52 11.08 20.48
CA PHE A 216 11.00 10.98 21.86
C PHE A 216 10.29 11.97 22.79
N VAL A 217 10.07 13.22 22.33
CA VAL A 217 9.30 14.21 23.09
C VAL A 217 7.86 13.76 23.30
N ALA A 218 7.20 13.29 22.25
CA ALA A 218 5.78 12.92 22.29
C ALA A 218 5.51 11.72 23.20
N LEU A 219 6.41 10.72 23.18
CA LEU A 219 6.26 9.50 23.97
C LEU A 219 6.97 9.54 25.33
N GLN A 220 7.68 10.65 25.62
CA GLN A 220 8.45 10.82 26.85
C GLN A 220 9.38 9.63 27.12
N TRP A 221 10.07 9.17 26.07
CA TRP A 221 11.05 8.11 26.19
C TRP A 221 12.40 8.66 26.64
N GLU A 222 12.99 8.00 27.61
CA GLU A 222 14.28 8.40 28.15
C GLU A 222 15.42 7.89 27.27
N ILE A 223 16.41 8.75 27.04
CA ILE A 223 17.69 8.37 26.45
C ILE A 223 18.54 7.67 27.51
N PRO A 224 19.08 6.47 27.24
CA PRO A 224 20.01 5.78 28.14
C PRO A 224 21.18 6.67 28.54
N GLU A 225 21.60 6.61 29.80
CA GLU A 225 22.59 7.54 30.38
C GLU A 225 23.87 7.61 29.56
N GLU A 226 24.36 6.47 29.11
CA GLU A 226 25.60 6.31 28.33
C GLU A 226 25.52 6.98 26.93
N GLN A 227 24.33 7.24 26.42
CA GLN A 227 24.14 7.84 25.08
C GLN A 227 23.74 9.32 25.12
N ARG A 228 23.39 9.87 26.28
CA ARG A 228 22.89 11.25 26.41
C ARG A 228 23.80 12.30 25.82
N ASP A 229 25.12 12.20 26.07
CA ASP A 229 26.09 13.18 25.57
C ASP A 229 26.29 13.09 24.06
N ALA A 230 26.25 11.89 23.49
CA ALA A 230 26.31 11.70 22.04
C ALA A 230 25.04 12.26 21.36
N VAL A 231 23.87 11.96 21.92
CA VAL A 231 22.58 12.44 21.41
C VAL A 231 22.51 13.98 21.47
N ARG A 232 22.93 14.61 22.56
CA ARG A 232 22.97 16.10 22.67
C ARG A 232 23.74 16.77 21.55
N LYS A 233 24.80 16.14 21.04
CA LYS A 233 25.65 16.71 19.97
C LYS A 233 25.01 16.66 18.58
N VAL A 234 24.11 15.69 18.34
CA VAL A 234 23.51 15.46 17.03
C VAL A 234 22.07 15.97 16.92
N LEU A 235 21.40 16.22 18.06
CA LEU A 235 20.05 16.79 18.06
C LEU A 235 20.00 18.13 17.32
N PRO A 236 18.93 18.41 16.56
CA PRO A 236 18.71 19.73 15.99
C PRO A 236 18.66 20.80 17.08
N PRO A 237 19.06 22.05 16.79
CA PRO A 237 19.19 23.12 17.80
C PRO A 237 17.93 23.41 18.63
N ALA A 238 16.74 23.08 18.10
CA ALA A 238 15.47 23.24 18.79
C ALA A 238 15.23 22.23 19.92
N TYR A 239 16.11 21.22 20.08
CA TYR A 239 15.94 20.16 21.08
C TYR A 239 17.14 20.06 22.01
N THR A 240 16.93 19.47 23.17
CA THR A 240 17.98 19.12 24.14
C THR A 240 17.58 17.86 24.93
N VAL A 241 18.55 17.24 25.61
CA VAL A 241 18.30 16.17 26.58
C VAL A 241 18.49 16.76 27.97
N ASP A 242 17.47 16.67 28.81
CA ASP A 242 17.52 17.14 30.19
C ASP A 242 18.30 16.21 31.14
N GLY A 243 18.33 16.52 32.44
CA GLY A 243 19.04 15.73 33.44
C GLY A 243 18.46 14.33 33.67
N SER A 244 17.16 14.13 33.41
CA SER A 244 16.47 12.84 33.52
C SER A 244 16.67 11.95 32.28
N GLY A 245 17.15 12.51 31.16
CA GLY A 245 17.31 11.81 29.89
C GLY A 245 16.15 12.03 28.92
N LEU A 246 15.20 12.90 29.23
CA LEU A 246 14.10 13.22 28.34
C LEU A 246 14.54 14.23 27.27
N VAL A 247 14.11 13.99 26.03
CA VAL A 247 14.25 14.98 24.95
C VAL A 247 13.18 16.06 25.16
N THR A 248 13.59 17.32 25.16
CA THR A 248 12.71 18.48 25.34
C THR A 248 12.95 19.52 24.25
N LYS A 249 11.90 20.30 23.89
CA LYS A 249 12.05 21.46 23.00
C LYS A 249 12.61 22.64 23.79
N ARG A 250 13.57 23.34 23.19
CA ARG A 250 14.05 24.61 23.74
C ARG A 250 12.98 25.66 23.46
N GLY A 251 12.61 26.39 24.51
CA GLY A 251 11.70 27.53 24.41
C GLY A 251 12.32 28.74 23.72
#